data_c4a2fcc88626b7eac301338c10e9f616
#
_entry.id   c4a2fcc88626b7eac301338c10e9f616
#
_cell.length_a   1.000
_cell.length_b   1.000
_cell.length_c   1.000
_cell.angle_alpha   90.00
_cell.angle_beta   90.00
_cell.angle_gamma   90.00
#
_symmetry.space_group_name_H-M   'P 1'
#
loop_
_entity.id
_entity.type
_entity.pdbx_description
1 polymer ?
#
loop_
_entity_poly.entity_id
_entity_poly.type
_entity_poly.pdbx_seq_one_letter_code
_entity_poly.pdbx_strand_id
1 'polypeptide(L)'
;NQNRFLLAKRFKKEETSVSDTTKKRLKFAGKLLFVCLLLGILYYSFRDSMGDMLTELANVSPQVVMSLFLTVILYHIFEGHITWLIVHKTHPEYPRLKGFCNAFYCSFYKTATLGSGSGIAGIYYLNKAGIPVPNATGMYFFQYIVHKVSMAVYSLLLFLATYGFIHASFADYQCYILLGFAGVC
;
A
#
# COMPACT_ATOMS: atom_id res chain seq x y z
N ASN A 1 -38.12 14.18 -44.46
CA ASN A 1 -36.70 14.44 -44.14
C ASN A 1 -36.36 14.26 -42.65
N GLN A 2 -37.28 14.47 -41.74
CA GLN A 2 -37.04 14.41 -40.28
C GLN A 2 -36.82 12.96 -39.76
N ASN A 3 -37.51 11.98 -40.34
CA ASN A 3 -37.36 10.56 -39.96
C ASN A 3 -36.00 9.97 -40.39
N ARG A 4 -35.42 10.39 -41.50
CA ARG A 4 -34.09 9.98 -41.94
C ARG A 4 -32.98 10.50 -40.99
N PHE A 5 -33.12 11.68 -40.49
CA PHE A 5 -32.19 12.30 -39.53
C PHE A 5 -32.21 11.60 -38.17
N LEU A 6 -33.39 11.23 -37.70
CA LEU A 6 -33.56 10.52 -36.42
C LEU A 6 -33.02 9.08 -36.50
N LEU A 7 -33.20 8.40 -37.63
CA LEU A 7 -32.62 7.07 -37.87
C LEU A 7 -31.08 7.13 -37.91
N ALA A 8 -30.51 8.08 -38.65
CA ALA A 8 -29.05 8.24 -38.69
C ALA A 8 -28.44 8.54 -37.30
N LYS A 9 -29.13 9.30 -36.46
CA LYS A 9 -28.72 9.61 -35.08
C LYS A 9 -28.78 8.37 -34.17
N ARG A 10 -29.78 7.49 -34.38
CA ARG A 10 -29.89 6.23 -33.64
C ARG A 10 -28.78 5.24 -34.05
N PHE A 11 -28.52 5.05 -35.32
CA PHE A 11 -27.44 4.17 -35.81
C PHE A 11 -26.07 4.64 -35.29
N LYS A 12 -25.78 5.94 -35.33
CA LYS A 12 -24.52 6.48 -34.80
C LYS A 12 -24.40 6.32 -33.28
N LYS A 13 -25.48 6.33 -32.53
CA LYS A 13 -25.50 6.10 -31.07
C LYS A 13 -25.32 4.63 -30.75
N GLU A 14 -25.84 3.72 -31.54
CA GLU A 14 -25.62 2.26 -31.38
C GLU A 14 -24.18 1.85 -31.71
N GLU A 15 -23.62 2.38 -32.80
CA GLU A 15 -22.20 2.13 -33.15
C GLU A 15 -21.21 2.61 -32.08
N THR A 16 -21.43 3.81 -31.52
CA THR A 16 -20.61 4.33 -30.42
C THR A 16 -20.75 3.50 -29.14
N SER A 17 -21.95 3.01 -28.83
CA SER A 17 -22.22 2.18 -27.65
C SER A 17 -21.56 0.81 -27.76
N VAL A 18 -21.61 0.17 -28.92
CA VAL A 18 -20.95 -1.14 -29.17
C VAL A 18 -19.43 -1.01 -29.14
N SER A 19 -18.87 0.08 -29.72
CA SER A 19 -17.43 0.36 -29.67
C SER A 19 -16.92 0.57 -28.24
N ASP A 20 -17.67 1.27 -27.39
CA ASP A 20 -17.30 1.52 -25.99
C ASP A 20 -17.34 0.25 -25.13
N THR A 21 -18.30 -0.62 -25.35
CA THR A 21 -18.42 -1.89 -24.65
C THR A 21 -17.27 -2.84 -25.03
N THR A 22 -16.91 -2.88 -26.30
CA THR A 22 -15.78 -3.68 -26.81
C THR A 22 -14.44 -3.16 -26.26
N LYS A 23 -14.23 -1.83 -26.23
CA LYS A 23 -13.05 -1.21 -25.62
C LYS A 23 -12.94 -1.49 -24.11
N LYS A 24 -14.06 -1.48 -23.38
CA LYS A 24 -14.08 -1.85 -21.96
C LYS A 24 -13.72 -3.30 -21.73
N ARG A 25 -14.26 -4.23 -22.53
CA ARG A 25 -13.93 -5.66 -22.48
C ARG A 25 -12.47 -5.91 -22.81
N LEU A 26 -11.93 -5.25 -23.84
CA LEU A 26 -10.52 -5.39 -24.23
C LEU A 26 -9.58 -4.85 -23.14
N LYS A 27 -9.90 -3.72 -22.52
CA LYS A 27 -9.15 -3.19 -21.37
C LYS A 27 -9.20 -4.13 -20.16
N PHE A 28 -10.36 -4.76 -19.91
CA PHE A 28 -10.50 -5.72 -18.82
C PHE A 28 -9.72 -7.01 -19.12
N ALA A 29 -9.80 -7.53 -20.33
CA ALA A 29 -9.03 -8.70 -20.77
C ALA A 29 -7.52 -8.44 -20.71
N GLY A 30 -7.06 -7.24 -21.10
CA GLY A 30 -5.65 -6.84 -20.97
C GLY A 30 -5.18 -6.80 -19.53
N LYS A 31 -6.00 -6.28 -18.61
CA LYS A 31 -5.70 -6.29 -17.17
C LYS A 31 -5.63 -7.71 -16.61
N LEU A 32 -6.57 -8.57 -17.01
CA LEU A 32 -6.60 -9.97 -16.56
C LEU A 32 -5.38 -10.72 -17.07
N LEU A 33 -5.04 -10.55 -18.34
CA LEU A 33 -3.83 -11.14 -18.94
C LEU A 33 -2.56 -10.69 -18.21
N PHE A 34 -2.45 -9.40 -17.90
CA PHE A 34 -1.33 -8.85 -17.14
C PHE A 34 -1.21 -9.46 -15.73
N VAL A 35 -2.33 -9.61 -15.02
CA VAL A 35 -2.35 -10.26 -13.71
C VAL A 35 -1.96 -11.74 -13.82
N CYS A 36 -2.49 -12.47 -14.80
CA CYS A 36 -2.11 -13.86 -15.05
C CYS A 36 -0.63 -14.02 -15.38
N LEU A 37 -0.07 -13.09 -16.16
CA LEU A 37 1.35 -13.07 -16.50
C LEU A 37 2.22 -12.83 -15.27
N LEU A 38 1.85 -11.87 -14.42
CA LEU A 38 2.55 -11.62 -13.14
C LEU A 38 2.50 -12.84 -12.23
N LEU A 39 1.33 -13.46 -12.08
CA LEU A 39 1.18 -14.69 -11.28
C LEU A 39 1.98 -15.85 -11.86
N GLY A 40 2.06 -15.98 -13.18
CA GLY A 40 2.88 -16.97 -13.87
C GLY A 40 4.38 -16.76 -13.61
N ILE A 41 4.86 -15.51 -13.68
CA ILE A 41 6.26 -15.18 -13.35
C ILE A 41 6.54 -15.47 -11.87
N LEU A 42 5.66 -15.09 -10.96
CA LEU A 42 5.79 -15.38 -9.54
C LEU A 42 5.85 -16.90 -9.28
N TYR A 43 4.92 -17.64 -9.86
CA TYR A 43 4.90 -19.10 -9.74
C TYR A 43 6.20 -19.73 -10.27
N TYR A 44 6.65 -19.30 -11.45
CA TYR A 44 7.88 -19.82 -12.05
C TYR A 44 9.13 -19.48 -11.20
N SER A 45 9.18 -18.27 -10.64
CA SER A 45 10.31 -17.83 -9.79
C SER A 45 10.38 -18.55 -8.46
N PHE A 46 9.23 -18.93 -7.88
CA PHE A 46 9.17 -19.52 -6.55
C PHE A 46 8.93 -21.04 -6.53
N ARG A 47 8.61 -21.65 -7.68
CA ARG A 47 8.20 -23.07 -7.71
C ARG A 47 9.27 -24.00 -7.12
N ASP A 48 10.55 -23.72 -7.36
CA ASP A 48 11.66 -24.57 -6.92
C ASP A 48 11.95 -24.38 -5.40
N SER A 49 11.64 -23.20 -4.86
CA SER A 49 11.78 -22.89 -3.42
C SER A 49 10.49 -23.08 -2.63
N MET A 50 9.36 -23.33 -3.29
CA MET A 50 8.04 -23.38 -2.63
C MET A 50 7.94 -24.56 -1.65
N GLY A 51 8.55 -25.71 -1.98
CA GLY A 51 8.62 -26.88 -1.08
C GLY A 51 9.38 -26.57 0.20
N ASP A 52 10.55 -25.96 0.06
CA ASP A 52 11.39 -25.58 1.19
C ASP A 52 10.73 -24.51 2.05
N MET A 53 10.13 -23.49 1.43
CA MET A 53 9.38 -22.45 2.12
C MET A 53 8.19 -22.99 2.91
N LEU A 54 7.43 -23.93 2.35
CA LEU A 54 6.32 -24.57 3.04
C LEU A 54 6.78 -25.44 4.22
N THR A 55 7.88 -26.14 4.04
CA THR A 55 8.50 -26.97 5.08
C THR A 55 9.02 -26.10 6.23
N GLU A 56 9.73 -25.02 5.92
CA GLU A 56 10.19 -24.06 6.91
C GLU A 56 9.01 -23.39 7.64
N LEU A 57 7.96 -23.00 6.90
CA LEU A 57 6.76 -22.41 7.49
C LEU A 57 6.04 -23.39 8.43
N ALA A 58 6.01 -24.68 8.07
CA ALA A 58 5.41 -25.72 8.91
C ALA A 58 6.21 -25.96 10.22
N ASN A 59 7.52 -25.68 10.20
CA ASN A 59 8.41 -25.79 11.36
C ASN A 59 8.35 -24.57 12.28
N VAL A 60 7.75 -23.45 11.83
CA VAL A 60 7.61 -22.26 12.67
C VAL A 60 6.62 -22.53 13.80
N SER A 61 7.04 -22.27 15.04
CA SER A 61 6.17 -22.49 16.18
C SER A 61 4.91 -21.62 16.11
N PRO A 62 3.72 -22.14 16.46
CA PRO A 62 2.48 -21.37 16.47
C PRO A 62 2.54 -20.09 17.30
N GLN A 63 3.37 -20.07 18.33
CA GLN A 63 3.58 -18.90 19.19
C GLN A 63 4.24 -17.75 18.41
N VAL A 64 5.21 -18.04 17.56
CA VAL A 64 5.87 -17.05 16.69
C VAL A 64 4.88 -16.49 15.68
N VAL A 65 4.10 -17.36 15.03
CA VAL A 65 3.05 -16.93 14.08
C VAL A 65 2.02 -16.02 14.78
N MET A 66 1.57 -16.41 15.98
CA MET A 66 0.61 -15.61 16.76
C MET A 66 1.20 -14.27 17.17
N SER A 67 2.47 -14.23 17.60
CA SER A 67 3.15 -12.98 18.00
C SER A 67 3.31 -12.03 16.83
N LEU A 68 3.65 -12.54 15.65
CA LEU A 68 3.73 -11.75 14.41
C LEU A 68 2.36 -11.18 14.03
N PHE A 69 1.32 -12.02 14.09
CA PHE A 69 -0.05 -11.59 13.78
C PHE A 69 -0.52 -10.48 14.73
N LEU A 70 -0.28 -10.66 16.04
CA LEU A 70 -0.59 -9.65 17.05
C LEU A 70 0.17 -8.33 16.80
N THR A 71 1.44 -8.41 16.45
CA THR A 71 2.28 -7.25 16.15
C THR A 71 1.74 -6.48 14.92
N VAL A 72 1.32 -7.19 13.87
CA VAL A 72 0.72 -6.57 12.69
C VAL A 72 -0.60 -5.87 13.03
N ILE A 73 -1.45 -6.48 13.85
CA ILE A 73 -2.70 -5.85 14.30
C ILE A 73 -2.39 -4.60 15.11
N LEU A 74 -1.47 -4.67 16.07
CA LEU A 74 -1.07 -3.52 16.88
C LEU A 74 -0.52 -2.38 16.01
N TYR A 75 0.32 -2.72 15.03
CA TYR A 75 0.83 -1.73 14.08
C TYR A 75 -0.31 -0.99 13.38
N HIS A 76 -1.31 -1.70 12.83
CA HIS A 76 -2.44 -1.06 12.15
C HIS A 76 -3.36 -0.28 13.10
N ILE A 77 -3.47 -0.72 14.36
CA ILE A 77 -4.17 0.04 15.39
C ILE A 77 -3.49 1.40 15.60
N PHE A 78 -2.18 1.43 15.80
CA PHE A 78 -1.45 2.68 15.98
C PHE A 78 -1.47 3.56 14.73
N GLU A 79 -1.26 3.00 13.55
CA GLU A 79 -1.34 3.72 12.28
C GLU A 79 -2.71 4.36 12.07
N GLY A 80 -3.77 3.60 12.32
CA GLY A 80 -5.15 4.10 12.25
C GLY A 80 -5.46 5.17 13.28
N HIS A 81 -4.89 5.05 14.49
CA HIS A 81 -5.03 6.05 15.55
C HIS A 81 -4.32 7.36 15.18
N ILE A 82 -3.11 7.30 14.62
CA ILE A 82 -2.38 8.47 14.13
C ILE A 82 -3.17 9.17 13.01
N THR A 83 -3.68 8.41 12.05
CA THR A 83 -4.53 8.97 10.99
C THR A 83 -5.76 9.64 11.57
N TRP A 84 -6.43 9.01 12.54
CA TRP A 84 -7.57 9.60 13.22
C TRP A 84 -7.20 10.90 13.94
N LEU A 85 -6.11 10.94 14.70
CA LEU A 85 -5.66 12.15 15.41
C LEU A 85 -5.43 13.33 14.47
N ILE A 86 -4.77 13.09 13.33
CA ILE A 86 -4.48 14.13 12.34
C ILE A 86 -5.78 14.66 11.74
N VAL A 87 -6.69 13.77 11.35
CA VAL A 87 -7.96 14.14 10.74
C VAL A 87 -8.90 14.80 11.74
N HIS A 88 -9.03 14.23 12.93
CA HIS A 88 -9.95 14.71 13.98
C HIS A 88 -9.64 16.14 14.45
N LYS A 89 -8.38 16.55 14.33
CA LYS A 89 -7.98 17.93 14.70
C LYS A 89 -8.67 18.99 13.81
N THR A 90 -8.96 18.68 12.57
CA THR A 90 -9.62 19.59 11.60
C THR A 90 -11.05 19.19 11.30
N HIS A 91 -11.40 17.94 11.51
CA HIS A 91 -12.72 17.35 11.30
C HIS A 91 -13.15 16.53 12.54
N PRO A 92 -13.65 17.19 13.60
CA PRO A 92 -14.00 16.51 14.85
C PRO A 92 -15.06 15.41 14.73
N GLU A 93 -15.87 15.46 13.69
CA GLU A 93 -16.89 14.44 13.37
C GLU A 93 -16.32 13.13 12.81
N TYR A 94 -15.02 13.09 12.48
CA TYR A 94 -14.38 11.89 11.91
C TYR A 94 -14.21 10.81 12.99
N PRO A 95 -14.90 9.64 12.83
CA PRO A 95 -14.88 8.61 13.88
C PRO A 95 -13.58 7.81 13.86
N ARG A 96 -13.17 7.33 15.04
CA ARG A 96 -11.95 6.50 15.20
C ARG A 96 -11.94 5.27 14.31
N LEU A 97 -13.09 4.60 14.17
CA LEU A 97 -13.20 3.41 13.34
C LEU A 97 -12.82 3.65 11.87
N LYS A 98 -13.14 4.83 11.32
CA LYS A 98 -12.72 5.19 9.96
C LYS A 98 -11.20 5.35 9.86
N GLY A 99 -10.51 5.79 10.91
CA GLY A 99 -9.05 5.81 10.96
C GLY A 99 -8.46 4.40 10.83
N PHE A 100 -8.99 3.43 11.57
CA PHE A 100 -8.58 2.03 11.44
C PHE A 100 -8.85 1.47 10.05
N CYS A 101 -10.06 1.62 9.55
CA CYS A 101 -10.41 1.15 8.21
C CYS A 101 -9.51 1.74 7.15
N ASN A 102 -9.11 3.03 7.31
CA ASN A 102 -8.19 3.68 6.41
C ASN A 102 -6.79 3.06 6.45
N ALA A 103 -6.26 2.71 7.62
CA ALA A 103 -4.96 2.05 7.74
C ALA A 103 -4.93 0.69 7.02
N PHE A 104 -5.95 -0.15 7.22
CA PHE A 104 -6.09 -1.42 6.51
C PHE A 104 -6.26 -1.23 5.00
N TYR A 105 -7.08 -0.25 4.60
CA TYR A 105 -7.29 0.08 3.20
C TYR A 105 -5.97 0.51 2.51
N CYS A 106 -5.21 1.38 3.15
CA CYS A 106 -3.92 1.83 2.66
C CYS A 106 -2.90 0.68 2.60
N SER A 107 -2.87 -0.19 3.61
CA SER A 107 -1.99 -1.35 3.67
C SER A 107 -2.28 -2.35 2.54
N PHE A 108 -3.56 -2.61 2.26
CA PHE A 108 -3.96 -3.44 1.12
C PHE A 108 -3.42 -2.87 -0.20
N TYR A 109 -3.64 -1.58 -0.46
CA TYR A 109 -3.14 -0.96 -1.69
C TYR A 109 -1.62 -0.85 -1.73
N LYS A 110 -0.95 -0.66 -0.59
CA LYS A 110 0.51 -0.70 -0.49
C LYS A 110 1.04 -2.05 -0.97
N THR A 111 0.45 -3.15 -0.52
CA THR A 111 0.84 -4.50 -0.93
C THR A 111 0.50 -4.75 -2.40
N ALA A 112 -0.71 -4.41 -2.84
CA ALA A 112 -1.18 -4.64 -4.20
C ALA A 112 -0.41 -3.84 -5.27
N THR A 113 0.22 -2.72 -4.90
CA THR A 113 0.96 -1.82 -5.82
C THR A 113 2.46 -1.78 -5.55
N LEU A 114 3.00 -2.76 -4.84
CA LEU A 114 4.41 -2.84 -4.48
C LEU A 114 4.93 -1.55 -3.79
N GLY A 115 4.11 -0.97 -2.92
CA GLY A 115 4.49 0.16 -2.07
C GLY A 115 3.98 1.54 -2.51
N SER A 116 3.67 1.75 -3.79
CA SER A 116 3.38 3.09 -4.33
C SER A 116 1.94 3.58 -4.13
N GLY A 117 0.96 2.68 -3.94
CA GLY A 117 -0.47 3.03 -3.97
C GLY A 117 -1.08 3.51 -2.66
N SER A 118 -0.39 3.37 -1.52
CA SER A 118 -0.96 3.67 -0.21
C SER A 118 -1.40 5.12 -0.02
N GLY A 119 -0.58 6.08 -0.47
CA GLY A 119 -0.90 7.50 -0.36
C GLY A 119 -2.12 7.90 -1.18
N ILE A 120 -2.19 7.44 -2.43
CA ILE A 120 -3.34 7.71 -3.32
C ILE A 120 -4.61 7.06 -2.75
N ALA A 121 -4.50 5.82 -2.28
CA ALA A 121 -5.62 5.11 -1.66
C ALA A 121 -6.14 5.83 -0.42
N GLY A 122 -5.26 6.33 0.42
CA GLY A 122 -5.65 7.06 1.61
C GLY A 122 -6.28 8.42 1.32
N ILE A 123 -5.73 9.19 0.40
CA ILE A 123 -6.36 10.44 -0.06
C ILE A 123 -7.77 10.16 -0.60
N TYR A 124 -7.92 9.12 -1.42
CA TYR A 124 -9.21 8.70 -1.94
C TYR A 124 -10.19 8.32 -0.81
N TYR A 125 -9.72 7.55 0.18
CA TYR A 125 -10.55 7.14 1.32
C TYR A 125 -11.03 8.33 2.14
N LEU A 126 -10.15 9.29 2.46
CA LEU A 126 -10.50 10.51 3.18
C LEU A 126 -11.47 11.40 2.37
N ASN A 127 -11.26 11.47 1.06
CA ASN A 127 -12.18 12.21 0.19
C ASN A 127 -13.60 11.61 0.18
N LYS A 128 -13.70 10.28 0.18
CA LYS A 128 -14.99 9.57 0.35
C LYS A 128 -15.62 9.80 1.72
N ALA A 129 -14.83 10.12 2.72
CA ALA A 129 -15.30 10.48 4.05
C ALA A 129 -15.74 11.95 4.17
N GLY A 130 -15.68 12.74 3.07
CA GLY A 130 -16.10 14.13 3.02
C GLY A 130 -14.96 15.16 3.15
N ILE A 131 -13.71 14.72 3.20
CA ILE A 131 -12.56 15.62 3.33
C ILE A 131 -12.10 16.07 1.94
N PRO A 132 -11.96 17.37 1.66
CA PRO A 132 -11.47 17.88 0.38
C PRO A 132 -10.09 17.31 0.02
N VAL A 133 -9.88 16.99 -1.27
CA VAL A 133 -8.63 16.38 -1.76
C VAL A 133 -7.37 17.15 -1.35
N PRO A 134 -7.30 18.50 -1.42
CA PRO A 134 -6.11 19.24 -0.98
C PRO A 134 -5.80 19.02 0.51
N ASN A 135 -6.82 19.02 1.37
CA ASN A 135 -6.66 18.79 2.80
C ASN A 135 -6.21 17.35 3.08
N ALA A 136 -6.85 16.37 2.45
CA ALA A 136 -6.46 14.96 2.55
C ALA A 136 -5.02 14.74 2.10
N THR A 137 -4.58 15.38 1.01
CA THR A 137 -3.19 15.33 0.54
C THR A 137 -2.22 15.91 1.55
N GLY A 138 -2.52 17.08 2.12
CA GLY A 138 -1.71 17.70 3.17
C GLY A 138 -1.57 16.82 4.41
N MET A 139 -2.68 16.20 4.86
CA MET A 139 -2.68 15.26 6.00
C MET A 139 -1.81 14.02 5.75
N TYR A 140 -1.91 13.43 4.56
CA TYR A 140 -1.10 12.28 4.20
C TYR A 140 0.38 12.63 4.06
N PHE A 141 0.69 13.78 3.49
CA PHE A 141 2.07 14.25 3.38
C PHE A 141 2.67 14.50 4.78
N PHE A 142 1.93 15.12 5.68
CA PHE A 142 2.34 15.30 7.06
C PHE A 142 2.57 13.96 7.77
N GLN A 143 1.64 13.02 7.64
CA GLN A 143 1.78 11.67 8.19
C GLN A 143 3.02 10.95 7.65
N TYR A 144 3.30 11.10 6.35
CA TYR A 144 4.48 10.54 5.71
C TYR A 144 5.78 11.10 6.31
N ILE A 145 5.87 12.43 6.48
CA ILE A 145 7.04 13.08 7.11
C ILE A 145 7.23 12.56 8.54
N VAL A 146 6.17 12.57 9.36
CA VAL A 146 6.24 12.07 10.73
C VAL A 146 6.72 10.62 10.77
N HIS A 147 6.21 9.77 9.90
CA HIS A 147 6.63 8.38 9.80
C HIS A 147 8.12 8.25 9.43
N LYS A 148 8.59 9.02 8.46
CA LYS A 148 10.01 9.02 8.05
C LYS A 148 10.93 9.49 9.15
N VAL A 149 10.60 10.59 9.82
CA VAL A 149 11.37 11.12 10.96
C VAL A 149 11.39 10.10 12.10
N SER A 150 10.25 9.47 12.42
CA SER A 150 10.18 8.45 13.47
C SER A 150 11.04 7.24 13.14
N MET A 151 11.03 6.78 11.89
CA MET A 151 11.90 5.68 11.44
C MET A 151 13.38 6.05 11.56
N ALA A 152 13.77 7.25 11.13
CA ALA A 152 15.15 7.73 11.22
C ALA A 152 15.63 7.78 12.68
N VAL A 153 14.82 8.35 13.58
CA VAL A 153 15.13 8.41 15.01
C VAL A 153 15.22 7.01 15.62
N TYR A 154 14.25 6.15 15.36
CA TYR A 154 14.26 4.77 15.86
C TYR A 154 15.47 3.99 15.38
N SER A 155 15.79 4.08 14.09
CA SER A 155 16.95 3.41 13.51
C SER A 155 18.26 3.92 14.11
N LEU A 156 18.37 5.24 14.33
CA LEU A 156 19.55 5.83 14.97
C LEU A 156 19.72 5.33 16.41
N LEU A 157 18.64 5.31 17.20
CA LEU A 157 18.67 4.80 18.56
C LEU A 157 19.08 3.31 18.59
N LEU A 158 18.52 2.51 17.69
CA LEU A 158 18.86 1.09 17.58
C LEU A 158 20.32 0.91 17.20
N PHE A 159 20.81 1.68 16.22
CA PHE A 159 22.22 1.66 15.81
C PHE A 159 23.15 1.98 16.98
N LEU A 160 22.85 3.06 17.75
CA LEU A 160 23.64 3.44 18.92
C LEU A 160 23.61 2.37 20.01
N ALA A 161 22.44 1.76 20.26
CA ALA A 161 22.30 0.69 21.26
C ALA A 161 23.04 -0.58 20.88
N THR A 162 23.14 -0.87 19.58
CA THR A 162 23.82 -2.10 19.07
C THR A 162 25.22 -1.83 18.52
N TYR A 163 25.75 -0.63 18.67
CA TYR A 163 27.02 -0.22 18.10
C TYR A 163 28.18 -1.14 18.48
N GLY A 164 28.28 -1.52 19.74
CA GLY A 164 29.33 -2.42 20.23
C GLY A 164 29.29 -3.82 19.55
N PHE A 165 28.09 -4.35 19.35
CA PHE A 165 27.90 -5.62 18.65
C PHE A 165 28.23 -5.49 17.14
N ILE A 166 27.77 -4.43 16.51
CA ILE A 166 28.03 -4.16 15.08
C ILE A 166 29.52 -3.96 14.84
N HIS A 167 30.22 -3.21 15.71
CA HIS A 167 31.66 -3.00 15.61
C HIS A 167 32.43 -4.31 15.76
N ALA A 168 32.04 -5.17 16.69
CA ALA A 168 32.71 -6.44 16.91
C ALA A 168 32.47 -7.47 15.78
N SER A 169 31.26 -7.49 15.22
CA SER A 169 30.84 -8.51 14.24
C SER A 169 31.00 -8.08 12.78
N PHE A 170 31.00 -6.77 12.49
CA PHE A 170 30.93 -6.22 11.13
C PHE A 170 31.88 -5.03 10.92
N ALA A 171 33.10 -5.08 11.50
CA ALA A 171 34.07 -3.99 11.41
C ALA A 171 34.33 -3.51 9.96
N ASP A 172 34.44 -4.45 9.03
CA ASP A 172 34.74 -4.17 7.62
C ASP A 172 33.54 -3.56 6.84
N TYR A 173 32.33 -3.70 7.39
CA TYR A 173 31.08 -3.25 6.73
C TYR A 173 30.49 -1.98 7.33
N GLN A 174 31.11 -1.36 8.31
CA GLN A 174 30.58 -0.18 9.02
C GLN A 174 30.28 0.98 8.08
N CYS A 175 31.15 1.23 7.09
CA CYS A 175 30.96 2.30 6.11
C CYS A 175 29.70 2.07 5.26
N TYR A 176 29.42 0.83 4.87
CA TYR A 176 28.22 0.48 4.09
C TYR A 176 26.96 0.60 4.92
N ILE A 177 27.01 0.26 6.21
CA ILE A 177 25.89 0.41 7.14
C ILE A 177 25.55 1.90 7.33
N LEU A 178 26.58 2.73 7.53
CA LEU A 178 26.41 4.19 7.65
C LEU A 178 25.88 4.82 6.36
N LEU A 179 26.36 4.40 5.18
CA LEU A 179 25.86 4.82 3.87
C LEU A 179 24.40 4.42 3.67
N GLY A 180 24.02 3.19 4.08
CA GLY A 180 22.62 2.73 4.06
C GLY A 180 21.74 3.60 4.95
N PHE A 181 22.25 3.98 6.12
CA PHE A 181 21.56 4.89 7.06
C PHE A 181 21.33 6.27 6.43
N ALA A 182 22.37 6.86 5.82
CA ALA A 182 22.27 8.15 5.13
C ALA A 182 21.31 8.12 3.93
N GLY A 183 21.15 6.97 3.27
CA GLY A 183 20.22 6.80 2.16
C GLY A 183 18.75 6.64 2.57
N VAL A 184 18.48 6.34 3.85
CA VAL A 184 17.12 6.18 4.40
C VAL A 184 16.61 7.49 5.05
N CYS A 185 17.52 8.36 5.50
CA CYS A 185 17.21 9.68 6.05
C CYS A 185 17.06 10.73 4.97
#